data_28d5e95d4151237ea835c561034b15c4
#
_entry.id   28d5e95d4151237ea835c561034b15c4
#
_cell.length_a   1.000
_cell.length_b   1.000
_cell.length_c   1.000
_cell.angle_alpha   90.00
_cell.angle_beta   90.00
_cell.angle_gamma   90.00
#
_symmetry.space_group_name_H-M   'P 1'
#
loop_
_entity.id
_entity.type
_entity.pdbx_description
1 polymer ?
#
loop_
_entity_poly.entity_id
_entity_poly.type
_entity_poly.pdbx_seq_one_letter_code
_entity_poly.pdbx_strand_id
1 'polypeptide(L)'
;MLAVAVLWALPTLAAADEAEQIYQPSAMVEVDLTLSAEAEKSLEEEPGEDVKAAFSAWLTDGTPGGSKTELISAHPVEVHLKGHVGGSFRPLTGKAAFKLKFKKTERFLGLRKMTLNNMAEDPSMVHETLAYSLFRAAGVPAPRTGFAYLRVNGEDFGVYLDIETLDETALARLYGAGNTLHLYEGEFGTDVDAEGVPTFEMDEGEEPRTDLEMLANAVAAVSPGFSTRLVGLADLDEMTRMWAVEKYISHWDGYSGEVAENKPNNYYLHSDLGGLFQMLPWGTDNTWQIERRIGFDGAGGLLFNGCLGDAECFGRYVSGLQALQGQVIAVDPDALAASSAALLKPWQELEEAESSRGEHDVAEIEAAVAKVRQYIAERPGELAAWLAVHAPKPPMPPAPGPVPPKGKLKLEKVTKHRRSVDLRLRVPAAGKLSARGVWHRGPDDLTASSGKATVSAPSTITLHCRLSAVALGRLHERSLKLGFLIRLRSDDGATEKLTATVRLPRLESRG
;
A
#
# COMPACT_ATOMS: atom_id res chain seq x y z
N MET A 1 13.56 33.90 44.43
CA MET A 1 13.91 32.66 43.73
C MET A 1 12.65 32.02 43.18
N LEU A 2 12.33 32.27 41.91
CA LEU A 2 11.23 31.63 41.22
C LEU A 2 11.79 30.38 40.52
N ALA A 3 11.26 29.21 40.92
CA ALA A 3 11.57 27.95 40.24
C ALA A 3 10.67 27.82 38.98
N VAL A 4 11.29 27.81 37.80
CA VAL A 4 10.63 27.52 36.53
C VAL A 4 10.56 26.00 36.39
N ALA A 5 9.38 25.46 36.51
CA ALA A 5 9.12 24.04 36.22
C ALA A 5 9.06 23.86 34.69
N VAL A 6 10.07 23.20 34.11
CA VAL A 6 10.06 22.77 32.73
C VAL A 6 9.22 21.48 32.64
N LEU A 7 7.99 21.60 32.18
CA LEU A 7 7.18 20.43 31.82
C LEU A 7 7.78 19.83 30.52
N TRP A 8 8.38 18.66 30.65
CA TRP A 8 8.70 17.79 29.52
C TRP A 8 7.38 17.20 29.01
N ALA A 9 6.94 17.65 27.84
CA ALA A 9 5.89 16.94 27.10
C ALA A 9 6.45 15.58 26.71
N LEU A 10 5.99 14.53 27.39
CA LEU A 10 6.18 13.14 26.95
C LEU A 10 5.57 13.01 25.55
N PRO A 11 6.24 12.31 24.60
CA PRO A 11 5.58 11.97 23.34
C PRO A 11 4.31 11.20 23.69
N THR A 12 3.18 11.65 23.18
CA THR A 12 1.93 10.87 23.23
C THR A 12 2.25 9.54 22.56
N LEU A 13 2.21 8.46 23.33
CA LEU A 13 2.13 7.10 22.78
C LEU A 13 0.97 7.14 21.79
N ALA A 14 1.23 6.82 20.53
CA ALA A 14 0.17 6.57 19.58
C ALA A 14 -0.76 5.55 20.22
N ALA A 15 -2.07 5.85 20.29
CA ALA A 15 -3.03 4.88 20.79
C ALA A 15 -2.80 3.58 20.00
N ALA A 16 -2.78 2.45 20.71
CA ALA A 16 -2.65 1.15 20.06
C ALA A 16 -3.79 1.03 19.03
N ASP A 17 -3.46 0.57 17.83
CA ASP A 17 -4.47 0.29 16.81
C ASP A 17 -5.27 -0.93 17.27
N GLU A 18 -6.46 -0.69 17.80
CA GLU A 18 -7.31 -1.75 18.36
C GLU A 18 -7.73 -2.78 17.30
N ALA A 19 -7.80 -2.38 16.04
CA ALA A 19 -8.14 -3.28 14.94
C ALA A 19 -7.01 -4.26 14.58
N GLU A 20 -5.76 -4.02 15.01
CA GLU A 20 -4.64 -4.91 14.75
C GLU A 20 -4.93 -6.35 15.21
N GLN A 21 -5.71 -6.53 16.27
CA GLN A 21 -6.04 -7.86 16.83
C GLN A 21 -6.89 -8.72 15.88
N ILE A 22 -7.67 -8.13 14.96
CA ILE A 22 -8.49 -8.85 13.99
C ILE A 22 -7.80 -8.97 12.62
N TYR A 23 -6.80 -8.13 12.34
CA TYR A 23 -6.02 -8.14 11.11
C TYR A 23 -4.70 -8.90 11.26
N GLN A 24 -4.78 -10.11 11.83
CA GLN A 24 -3.65 -11.04 11.92
C GLN A 24 -3.98 -12.31 11.13
N PRO A 25 -3.03 -12.86 10.34
CA PRO A 25 -3.26 -14.12 9.61
C PRO A 25 -3.56 -15.33 10.51
N SER A 26 -3.32 -15.19 11.81
CA SER A 26 -3.62 -16.18 12.84
C SER A 26 -4.92 -15.91 13.59
N ALA A 27 -5.61 -14.81 13.32
CA ALA A 27 -6.86 -14.45 13.98
C ALA A 27 -8.06 -15.02 13.21
N MET A 28 -9.05 -15.51 13.95
CA MET A 28 -10.36 -15.86 13.44
C MET A 28 -11.42 -15.13 14.26
N VAL A 29 -12.28 -14.40 13.58
CA VAL A 29 -13.38 -13.64 14.20
C VAL A 29 -14.70 -14.29 13.82
N GLU A 30 -15.52 -14.68 14.80
CA GLU A 30 -16.92 -14.99 14.54
C GLU A 30 -17.71 -13.70 14.40
N VAL A 31 -18.54 -13.61 13.36
CA VAL A 31 -19.39 -12.44 13.04
C VAL A 31 -20.83 -12.90 12.89
N ASP A 32 -21.73 -12.27 13.63
CA ASP A 32 -23.17 -12.45 13.47
C ASP A 32 -23.80 -11.14 12.97
N LEU A 33 -24.51 -11.23 11.85
CA LEU A 33 -25.36 -10.16 11.33
C LEU A 33 -26.82 -10.53 11.52
N THR A 34 -27.60 -9.61 12.09
CA THR A 34 -29.05 -9.75 12.20
C THR A 34 -29.72 -8.73 11.31
N LEU A 35 -30.42 -9.19 10.31
CA LEU A 35 -31.19 -8.42 9.33
C LEU A 35 -32.68 -8.59 9.59
N SER A 36 -33.48 -7.53 9.35
CA SER A 36 -34.93 -7.70 9.26
C SER A 36 -35.32 -8.30 7.90
N ALA A 37 -36.53 -8.86 7.82
CA ALA A 37 -37.04 -9.40 6.54
C ALA A 37 -37.10 -8.34 5.42
N GLU A 38 -37.39 -7.08 5.80
CA GLU A 38 -37.38 -5.95 4.86
C GLU A 38 -35.95 -5.63 4.40
N ALA A 39 -34.95 -5.73 5.28
CA ALA A 39 -33.54 -5.51 4.96
C ALA A 39 -33.01 -6.61 4.01
N GLU A 40 -33.33 -7.87 4.29
CA GLU A 40 -32.98 -9.00 3.39
C GLU A 40 -33.57 -8.79 1.99
N LYS A 41 -34.88 -8.46 1.93
CA LYS A 41 -35.54 -8.19 0.66
C LYS A 41 -34.89 -7.01 -0.08
N SER A 42 -34.53 -5.93 0.61
CA SER A 42 -33.86 -4.78 0.03
C SER A 42 -32.49 -5.16 -0.57
N LEU A 43 -31.70 -5.98 0.12
CA LEU A 43 -30.40 -6.47 -0.37
C LEU A 43 -30.53 -7.42 -1.57
N GLU A 44 -31.64 -8.15 -1.69
CA GLU A 44 -31.91 -8.98 -2.87
C GLU A 44 -32.34 -8.15 -4.09
N GLU A 45 -33.13 -7.09 -3.89
CA GLU A 45 -33.64 -6.23 -4.95
C GLU A 45 -32.60 -5.18 -5.39
N GLU A 46 -31.90 -4.56 -4.43
CA GLU A 46 -30.92 -3.49 -4.62
C GLU A 46 -29.65 -3.76 -3.81
N PRO A 47 -28.76 -4.67 -4.25
CA PRO A 47 -27.60 -5.15 -3.48
C PRO A 47 -26.67 -4.06 -2.94
N GLY A 48 -26.55 -2.93 -3.64
CA GLY A 48 -25.68 -1.79 -3.28
C GLY A 48 -26.30 -0.80 -2.29
N GLU A 49 -27.58 -0.96 -1.95
CA GLU A 49 -28.26 -0.04 -1.00
C GLU A 49 -27.95 -0.38 0.45
N ASP A 50 -27.60 0.64 1.24
CA ASP A 50 -27.33 0.49 2.67
C ASP A 50 -28.62 0.11 3.45
N VAL A 51 -28.64 -1.04 4.08
CA VAL A 51 -29.69 -1.46 5.00
C VAL A 51 -29.18 -1.50 6.44
N LYS A 52 -30.12 -1.37 7.41
CA LYS A 52 -29.77 -1.46 8.83
C LYS A 52 -29.69 -2.92 9.28
N ALA A 53 -28.65 -3.22 10.06
CA ALA A 53 -28.44 -4.51 10.71
C ALA A 53 -27.97 -4.34 12.14
N ALA A 54 -27.98 -5.43 12.91
CA ALA A 54 -27.24 -5.56 14.16
C ALA A 54 -26.01 -6.43 13.92
N PHE A 55 -24.85 -5.98 14.40
CA PHE A 55 -23.55 -6.63 14.26
C PHE A 55 -23.04 -7.09 15.62
N SER A 56 -22.61 -8.34 15.71
CA SER A 56 -21.88 -8.87 16.85
C SER A 56 -20.62 -9.56 16.39
N ALA A 57 -19.54 -9.47 17.17
CA ALA A 57 -18.26 -10.06 16.83
C ALA A 57 -17.52 -10.60 18.05
N TRP A 58 -16.83 -11.71 17.87
CA TRP A 58 -16.01 -12.37 18.88
C TRP A 58 -14.66 -12.77 18.29
N LEU A 59 -13.57 -12.47 18.98
CA LEU A 59 -12.27 -13.04 18.69
C LEU A 59 -12.22 -14.46 19.27
N THR A 60 -11.90 -15.44 18.43
CA THR A 60 -11.86 -16.86 18.81
C THR A 60 -10.45 -17.34 19.10
N ASP A 61 -10.31 -18.51 19.71
CA ASP A 61 -9.03 -19.24 19.84
C ASP A 61 -8.61 -19.99 18.56
N GLY A 62 -9.32 -19.77 17.44
CA GLY A 62 -9.07 -20.41 16.16
C GLY A 62 -9.84 -21.72 15.93
N THR A 63 -10.61 -22.19 16.92
CA THR A 63 -11.35 -23.47 16.84
C THR A 63 -12.86 -23.24 16.87
N PRO A 64 -13.66 -23.82 15.94
CA PRO A 64 -15.11 -23.76 15.99
C PRO A 64 -15.66 -24.29 17.32
N GLY A 65 -16.55 -23.51 17.97
CA GLY A 65 -17.09 -23.85 19.28
C GLY A 65 -16.10 -23.77 20.45
N GLY A 66 -14.88 -23.32 20.21
CA GLY A 66 -13.86 -23.08 21.22
C GLY A 66 -14.13 -21.83 22.06
N SER A 67 -13.13 -21.40 22.83
CA SER A 67 -13.24 -20.18 23.63
C SER A 67 -13.24 -18.93 22.75
N LYS A 68 -14.08 -17.96 23.10
CA LYS A 68 -14.17 -16.68 22.40
C LYS A 68 -14.33 -15.49 23.32
N THR A 69 -13.75 -14.38 22.93
CA THR A 69 -13.86 -13.09 23.64
C THR A 69 -14.77 -12.17 22.85
N GLU A 70 -15.83 -11.69 23.49
CA GLU A 70 -16.74 -10.72 22.87
C GLU A 70 -15.99 -9.41 22.60
N LEU A 71 -16.03 -8.97 21.34
CA LEU A 71 -15.51 -7.68 20.93
C LEU A 71 -16.61 -6.63 20.91
N ILE A 72 -17.81 -7.01 20.45
CA ILE A 72 -19.00 -6.16 20.45
C ILE A 72 -20.26 -7.02 20.32
N SER A 73 -21.41 -6.52 20.79
CA SER A 73 -22.68 -7.23 20.77
C SER A 73 -23.83 -6.33 20.33
N ALA A 74 -24.66 -6.81 19.39
CA ALA A 74 -25.87 -6.16 18.87
C ALA A 74 -25.67 -4.68 18.47
N HIS A 75 -24.50 -4.35 17.94
CA HIS A 75 -24.14 -2.99 17.54
C HIS A 75 -24.85 -2.57 16.25
N PRO A 76 -25.50 -1.40 16.19
CA PRO A 76 -26.15 -0.93 14.97
C PRO A 76 -25.13 -0.66 13.85
N VAL A 77 -25.36 -1.23 12.67
CA VAL A 77 -24.50 -1.07 11.50
C VAL A 77 -25.35 -0.88 10.25
N GLU A 78 -24.81 -0.19 9.24
CA GLU A 78 -25.34 -0.19 7.89
C GLU A 78 -24.58 -1.25 7.07
N VAL A 79 -25.28 -2.00 6.21
CA VAL A 79 -24.74 -3.12 5.46
C VAL A 79 -25.24 -3.07 4.03
N HIS A 80 -24.37 -3.32 3.05
CA HIS A 80 -24.75 -3.63 1.68
C HIS A 80 -23.88 -4.77 1.13
N LEU A 81 -24.28 -5.37 -0.01
CA LEU A 81 -23.48 -6.41 -0.65
C LEU A 81 -22.32 -5.77 -1.43
N LYS A 82 -21.13 -6.38 -1.35
CA LYS A 82 -19.97 -5.95 -2.13
C LYS A 82 -20.15 -6.36 -3.58
N GLY A 83 -20.06 -5.39 -4.49
CA GLY A 83 -20.25 -5.59 -5.93
C GLY A 83 -21.72 -5.82 -6.31
N HIS A 84 -21.98 -5.76 -7.58
CA HIS A 84 -23.30 -6.00 -8.18
C HIS A 84 -23.17 -6.69 -9.55
N VAL A 85 -21.92 -6.81 -10.04
CA VAL A 85 -21.54 -7.53 -11.27
C VAL A 85 -20.14 -8.13 -11.11
N GLY A 86 -19.78 -9.08 -11.96
CA GLY A 86 -18.46 -9.69 -12.00
C GLY A 86 -18.40 -11.09 -11.39
N GLY A 87 -17.23 -11.72 -11.45
CA GLY A 87 -17.04 -13.12 -11.07
C GLY A 87 -17.18 -13.38 -9.56
N SER A 88 -16.86 -12.39 -8.72
CA SER A 88 -16.95 -12.50 -7.25
C SER A 88 -18.34 -12.18 -6.69
N PHE A 89 -19.25 -11.57 -7.46
CA PHE A 89 -20.59 -11.25 -6.98
C PHE A 89 -21.43 -12.51 -6.74
N ARG A 90 -22.04 -12.57 -5.56
CA ARG A 90 -23.07 -13.57 -5.20
C ARG A 90 -24.25 -12.85 -4.57
N PRO A 91 -25.50 -13.23 -4.90
CA PRO A 91 -26.68 -12.72 -4.22
C PRO A 91 -26.74 -13.19 -2.76
N LEU A 92 -27.63 -12.62 -1.96
CA LEU A 92 -27.80 -12.98 -0.55
C LEU A 92 -28.19 -14.48 -0.37
N THR A 93 -28.86 -15.08 -1.36
CA THR A 93 -29.16 -16.51 -1.38
C THR A 93 -27.95 -17.42 -1.61
N GLY A 94 -26.82 -16.87 -2.09
CA GLY A 94 -25.53 -17.51 -2.19
C GLY A 94 -24.56 -17.02 -1.11
N LYS A 95 -23.26 -17.22 -1.35
CA LYS A 95 -22.20 -16.71 -0.45
C LYS A 95 -21.87 -15.23 -0.75
N ALA A 96 -22.79 -14.33 -0.44
CA ALA A 96 -22.64 -12.89 -0.69
C ALA A 96 -21.45 -12.30 0.07
N ALA A 97 -20.72 -11.36 -0.54
CA ALA A 97 -19.73 -10.54 0.16
C ALA A 97 -20.40 -9.27 0.71
N PHE A 98 -19.91 -8.77 1.86
CA PHE A 98 -20.55 -7.67 2.59
C PHE A 98 -19.60 -6.50 2.80
N LYS A 99 -20.13 -5.27 2.69
CA LYS A 99 -19.51 -4.06 3.21
C LYS A 99 -20.34 -3.56 4.39
N LEU A 100 -19.70 -3.36 5.54
CA LEU A 100 -20.30 -2.89 6.78
C LEU A 100 -19.82 -1.48 7.06
N LYS A 101 -20.71 -0.61 7.57
CA LYS A 101 -20.42 0.79 7.83
C LYS A 101 -20.89 1.18 9.23
N PHE A 102 -19.93 1.44 10.11
CA PHE A 102 -20.17 1.87 11.49
C PHE A 102 -20.40 3.38 11.55
N LYS A 103 -21.16 3.83 12.53
CA LYS A 103 -21.33 5.28 12.74
C LYS A 103 -20.00 5.92 13.14
N LYS A 104 -19.77 7.15 12.69
CA LYS A 104 -18.53 7.91 12.98
C LYS A 104 -18.24 8.05 14.46
N THR A 105 -19.30 8.11 15.31
CA THR A 105 -19.21 8.23 16.77
C THR A 105 -19.18 6.90 17.51
N GLU A 106 -19.44 5.78 16.83
CA GLU A 106 -19.60 4.45 17.40
C GLU A 106 -18.87 3.44 16.52
N ARG A 107 -17.53 3.54 16.48
CA ARG A 107 -16.66 2.72 15.62
C ARG A 107 -16.42 1.35 16.25
N PHE A 108 -16.24 0.34 15.40
CA PHE A 108 -15.80 -0.98 15.84
C PHE A 108 -14.27 -1.05 15.82
N LEU A 109 -13.62 -1.20 17.00
CA LEU A 109 -12.16 -1.21 17.14
C LEU A 109 -11.46 -0.04 16.42
N GLY A 110 -12.08 1.13 16.42
CA GLY A 110 -11.61 2.29 15.69
C GLY A 110 -11.95 2.31 14.18
N LEU A 111 -12.45 1.21 13.62
CA LEU A 111 -12.82 1.11 12.20
C LEU A 111 -14.13 1.83 11.89
N ARG A 112 -14.18 2.46 10.74
CA ARG A 112 -15.38 3.08 10.17
C ARG A 112 -16.12 2.12 9.24
N LYS A 113 -15.37 1.26 8.54
CA LYS A 113 -15.89 0.25 7.61
C LYS A 113 -15.20 -1.08 7.83
N MET A 114 -15.85 -2.17 7.41
CA MET A 114 -15.32 -3.52 7.40
C MET A 114 -15.78 -4.20 6.11
N THR A 115 -14.89 -4.89 5.42
CA THR A 115 -15.19 -5.60 4.18
C THR A 115 -15.01 -7.10 4.37
N LEU A 116 -16.11 -7.84 4.33
CA LEU A 116 -16.12 -9.30 4.37
C LEU A 116 -16.18 -9.85 2.95
N ASN A 117 -15.03 -10.26 2.42
CA ASN A 117 -14.89 -10.84 1.08
C ASN A 117 -15.20 -12.33 1.11
N ASN A 118 -16.05 -12.80 0.20
CA ASN A 118 -16.48 -14.18 0.10
C ASN A 118 -15.44 -15.14 -0.49
N MET A 119 -14.34 -14.59 -1.04
CA MET A 119 -13.25 -15.35 -1.68
C MET A 119 -13.69 -16.25 -2.85
N ALA A 120 -14.78 -15.87 -3.54
CA ALA A 120 -15.39 -16.69 -4.59
C ALA A 120 -14.48 -17.00 -5.78
N GLU A 121 -13.45 -16.16 -6.03
CA GLU A 121 -12.47 -16.35 -7.11
C GLU A 121 -11.16 -16.97 -6.62
N ASP A 122 -11.04 -17.26 -5.32
CA ASP A 122 -9.89 -17.92 -4.71
C ASP A 122 -10.29 -19.22 -4.01
N PRO A 123 -10.29 -20.36 -4.73
CA PRO A 123 -10.60 -21.64 -4.10
C PRO A 123 -9.65 -22.04 -2.96
N SER A 124 -8.45 -21.44 -2.87
CA SER A 124 -7.50 -21.72 -1.79
C SER A 124 -7.78 -20.93 -0.51
N MET A 125 -8.52 -19.81 -0.61
CA MET A 125 -8.85 -18.86 0.46
C MET A 125 -7.62 -18.18 1.10
N VAL A 126 -6.44 -18.16 0.43
CA VAL A 126 -5.21 -17.59 0.97
C VAL A 126 -4.53 -16.54 0.08
N HIS A 127 -4.97 -16.39 -1.19
CA HIS A 127 -4.33 -15.51 -2.17
C HIS A 127 -4.15 -14.08 -1.67
N GLU A 128 -5.21 -13.44 -1.22
CA GLU A 128 -5.18 -12.03 -0.79
C GLU A 128 -4.36 -11.84 0.49
N THR A 129 -4.43 -12.79 1.44
CA THR A 129 -3.60 -12.75 2.66
C THR A 129 -2.12 -12.80 2.33
N LEU A 130 -1.71 -13.67 1.41
CA LEU A 130 -0.33 -13.79 0.94
C LEU A 130 0.10 -12.54 0.17
N ALA A 131 -0.74 -12.07 -0.76
CA ALA A 131 -0.46 -10.94 -1.62
C ALA A 131 -0.27 -9.65 -0.81
N TYR A 132 -1.25 -9.28 0.02
CA TYR A 132 -1.16 -8.07 0.84
C TYR A 132 -0.01 -8.13 1.86
N SER A 133 0.32 -9.32 2.39
CA SER A 133 1.50 -9.46 3.26
C SER A 133 2.80 -9.18 2.52
N LEU A 134 2.92 -9.63 1.27
CA LEU A 134 4.10 -9.37 0.44
C LEU A 134 4.18 -7.89 0.00
N PHE A 135 3.07 -7.28 -0.37
CA PHE A 135 3.02 -5.83 -0.68
C PHE A 135 3.52 -4.99 0.49
N ARG A 136 2.99 -5.25 1.71
CA ARG A 136 3.45 -4.54 2.91
C ARG A 136 4.93 -4.75 3.20
N ALA A 137 5.43 -5.98 3.05
CA ALA A 137 6.85 -6.28 3.22
C ALA A 137 7.72 -5.58 2.18
N ALA A 138 7.23 -5.38 0.97
CA ALA A 138 7.88 -4.62 -0.09
C ALA A 138 7.85 -3.10 0.17
N GLY A 139 7.19 -2.64 1.23
CA GLY A 139 7.02 -1.22 1.53
C GLY A 139 6.04 -0.53 0.59
N VAL A 140 5.08 -1.27 0.06
CA VAL A 140 3.91 -0.78 -0.68
C VAL A 140 2.76 -0.66 0.30
N PRO A 141 2.10 0.51 0.38
CA PRO A 141 0.88 0.65 1.18
C PRO A 141 -0.19 -0.34 0.70
N ALA A 142 -0.68 -1.17 1.62
CA ALA A 142 -1.66 -2.20 1.27
C ALA A 142 -2.58 -2.51 2.46
N PRO A 143 -3.82 -3.01 2.20
CA PRO A 143 -4.74 -3.44 3.21
C PRO A 143 -4.15 -4.49 4.16
N ARG A 144 -4.65 -4.51 5.40
CA ARG A 144 -4.49 -5.65 6.31
C ARG A 144 -5.59 -6.67 6.04
N THR A 145 -5.38 -7.91 6.45
CA THR A 145 -6.35 -8.99 6.31
C THR A 145 -6.44 -9.81 7.58
N GLY A 146 -7.63 -10.30 7.85
CA GLY A 146 -7.94 -11.29 8.88
C GLY A 146 -9.01 -12.24 8.39
N PHE A 147 -9.29 -13.31 9.13
CA PHE A 147 -10.34 -14.26 8.75
C PHE A 147 -11.56 -14.12 9.65
N ALA A 148 -12.73 -14.33 9.06
CA ALA A 148 -14.00 -14.32 9.77
C ALA A 148 -14.84 -15.54 9.42
N TYR A 149 -15.65 -16.00 10.38
CA TYR A 149 -16.74 -16.93 10.13
C TYR A 149 -18.06 -16.19 10.32
N LEU A 150 -18.82 -16.06 9.25
CA LEU A 150 -20.03 -15.25 9.19
C LEU A 150 -21.29 -16.07 9.36
N ARG A 151 -22.21 -15.59 10.21
CA ARG A 151 -23.62 -15.98 10.26
C ARG A 151 -24.51 -14.79 9.97
N VAL A 152 -25.60 -15.04 9.23
CA VAL A 152 -26.63 -14.04 8.98
C VAL A 152 -27.96 -14.62 9.44
N ASN A 153 -28.64 -13.96 10.35
CA ASN A 153 -29.89 -14.43 10.96
C ASN A 153 -29.82 -15.86 11.54
N GLY A 154 -28.62 -16.23 12.03
CA GLY A 154 -28.33 -17.56 12.58
C GLY A 154 -28.06 -18.66 11.53
N GLU A 155 -28.09 -18.34 10.24
CA GLU A 155 -27.66 -19.24 9.17
C GLU A 155 -26.18 -19.10 8.92
N ASP A 156 -25.46 -20.22 8.74
CA ASP A 156 -24.03 -20.23 8.47
C ASP A 156 -23.75 -19.83 7.02
N PHE A 157 -23.03 -18.71 6.86
CA PHE A 157 -22.52 -18.22 5.57
C PHE A 157 -21.10 -18.72 5.29
N GLY A 158 -20.36 -19.12 6.34
CA GLY A 158 -19.07 -19.76 6.24
C GLY A 158 -17.87 -18.82 6.42
N VAL A 159 -16.75 -19.22 5.85
CA VAL A 159 -15.44 -18.53 5.97
C VAL A 159 -15.38 -17.34 5.04
N TYR A 160 -14.92 -16.19 5.57
CA TYR A 160 -14.72 -14.92 4.88
C TYR A 160 -13.32 -14.38 5.14
N LEU A 161 -12.83 -13.56 4.22
CA LEU A 161 -11.68 -12.71 4.46
C LEU A 161 -12.16 -11.31 4.85
N ASP A 162 -11.77 -10.83 6.03
CA ASP A 162 -11.89 -9.43 6.40
C ASP A 162 -10.72 -8.66 5.80
N ILE A 163 -11.02 -7.79 4.84
CA ILE A 163 -10.04 -6.92 4.18
C ILE A 163 -10.22 -5.51 4.72
N GLU A 164 -9.15 -4.92 5.23
CA GLU A 164 -9.16 -3.52 5.67
C GLU A 164 -9.65 -2.61 4.54
N THR A 165 -10.79 -1.97 4.75
CA THR A 165 -11.35 -1.04 3.77
C THR A 165 -10.46 0.19 3.64
N LEU A 166 -10.12 0.58 2.40
CA LEU A 166 -9.32 1.78 2.11
C LEU A 166 -10.18 3.04 2.30
N ASP A 167 -10.44 3.40 3.55
CA ASP A 167 -11.19 4.58 3.95
C ASP A 167 -10.32 5.58 4.74
N GLU A 168 -10.92 6.64 5.26
CA GLU A 168 -10.24 7.66 6.07
C GLU A 168 -9.37 7.07 7.19
N THR A 169 -9.75 5.91 7.76
CA THR A 169 -9.06 5.25 8.86
C THR A 169 -7.79 4.55 8.37
N ALA A 170 -7.91 3.74 7.31
CA ALA A 170 -6.79 3.07 6.70
C ALA A 170 -5.79 4.06 6.09
N LEU A 171 -6.29 5.10 5.41
CA LEU A 171 -5.45 6.15 4.83
C LEU A 171 -4.69 6.94 5.91
N ALA A 172 -5.32 7.22 7.06
CA ALA A 172 -4.64 7.85 8.19
C ALA A 172 -3.51 6.98 8.75
N ARG A 173 -3.69 5.65 8.78
CA ARG A 173 -2.66 4.67 9.18
C ARG A 173 -1.53 4.59 8.16
N LEU A 174 -1.84 4.55 6.87
CA LEU A 174 -0.88 4.38 5.78
C LEU A 174 -0.06 5.64 5.50
N TYR A 175 -0.70 6.79 5.52
CA TYR A 175 -0.12 8.07 5.04
C TYR A 175 -0.02 9.15 6.11
N GLY A 176 -0.60 8.90 7.29
CA GLY A 176 -0.74 9.90 8.35
C GLY A 176 -2.04 10.68 8.25
N ALA A 177 -2.63 10.99 9.42
CA ALA A 177 -3.91 11.67 9.50
C ALA A 177 -3.93 12.99 8.72
N GLY A 178 -4.92 13.18 7.85
CA GLY A 178 -5.12 14.38 7.06
C GLY A 178 -4.07 14.59 5.96
N ASN A 179 -3.38 13.55 5.50
CA ASN A 179 -2.40 13.64 4.41
C ASN A 179 -2.93 13.02 3.09
N THR A 180 -4.22 12.89 2.95
CA THR A 180 -4.89 12.49 1.72
C THR A 180 -5.50 13.73 1.07
N LEU A 181 -5.21 13.96 -0.20
CA LEU A 181 -5.92 14.90 -1.06
C LEU A 181 -7.07 14.17 -1.75
N HIS A 182 -6.73 13.07 -2.44
CA HIS A 182 -7.72 12.21 -3.10
C HIS A 182 -7.33 10.73 -2.98
N LEU A 183 -8.34 9.87 -3.01
CA LEU A 183 -8.24 8.45 -3.31
C LEU A 183 -9.12 8.15 -4.52
N TYR A 184 -8.54 7.61 -5.56
CA TYR A 184 -9.22 7.23 -6.79
C TYR A 184 -9.19 5.72 -6.99
N GLU A 185 -10.34 5.09 -7.18
CA GLU A 185 -10.44 3.69 -7.59
C GLU A 185 -10.37 3.59 -9.13
N GLY A 186 -9.46 2.76 -9.62
CA GLY A 186 -9.34 2.42 -11.03
C GLY A 186 -10.18 1.18 -11.35
N GLU A 187 -11.38 1.38 -11.87
CA GLU A 187 -12.22 0.29 -12.37
C GLU A 187 -11.63 -0.35 -13.65
N PHE A 188 -12.20 -1.50 -14.04
CA PHE A 188 -11.76 -2.25 -15.21
C PHE A 188 -11.66 -1.35 -16.47
N GLY A 189 -10.46 -1.22 -16.96
CA GLY A 189 -10.14 -0.46 -18.17
C GLY A 189 -9.93 1.03 -17.95
N THR A 190 -10.07 1.54 -16.72
CA THR A 190 -9.73 2.91 -16.36
C THR A 190 -8.22 3.05 -16.22
N ASP A 191 -7.58 4.00 -16.92
CA ASP A 191 -6.15 4.27 -16.85
C ASP A 191 -5.86 5.77 -16.74
N VAL A 192 -4.61 6.12 -16.53
CA VAL A 192 -4.14 7.49 -16.29
C VAL A 192 -3.96 8.23 -17.62
N ASP A 193 -5.07 8.47 -18.31
CA ASP A 193 -5.15 9.27 -19.53
C ASP A 193 -6.36 10.20 -19.54
N ALA A 194 -6.54 10.95 -20.62
CA ALA A 194 -7.62 11.92 -20.73
C ALA A 194 -9.01 11.26 -20.78
N GLU A 195 -9.14 10.01 -21.24
CA GLU A 195 -10.38 9.25 -21.29
C GLU A 195 -10.70 8.63 -19.93
N GLY A 196 -9.67 8.13 -19.22
CA GLY A 196 -9.79 7.49 -17.92
C GLY A 196 -10.04 8.48 -16.77
N VAL A 197 -9.42 9.66 -16.77
CA VAL A 197 -9.55 10.65 -15.67
C VAL A 197 -11.02 10.88 -15.22
N PRO A 198 -12.00 11.06 -16.08
CA PRO A 198 -13.40 11.26 -15.65
C PRO A 198 -14.08 9.98 -15.15
N THR A 199 -13.53 8.79 -15.42
CA THR A 199 -14.14 7.49 -15.07
C THR A 199 -13.62 6.91 -13.76
N PHE A 200 -12.51 7.43 -13.20
CA PHE A 200 -12.10 7.04 -11.85
C PHE A 200 -13.20 7.32 -10.83
N GLU A 201 -13.50 6.37 -9.97
CA GLU A 201 -14.29 6.62 -8.78
C GLU A 201 -13.45 7.40 -7.77
N MET A 202 -14.03 8.41 -7.13
CA MET A 202 -13.35 9.21 -6.09
C MET A 202 -13.90 8.79 -4.72
N ASP A 203 -13.16 7.94 -4.03
CA ASP A 203 -13.55 7.43 -2.71
C ASP A 203 -13.28 8.42 -1.59
N GLU A 204 -12.23 9.24 -1.75
CA GLU A 204 -11.91 10.32 -0.80
C GLU A 204 -11.46 11.56 -1.57
N GLY A 205 -11.84 12.74 -1.06
CA GLY A 205 -11.53 14.03 -1.63
C GLY A 205 -12.74 14.74 -2.22
N GLU A 206 -12.51 15.85 -2.90
CA GLU A 206 -13.54 16.69 -3.53
C GLU A 206 -13.06 17.19 -4.88
N GLU A 207 -13.99 17.39 -5.82
CA GLU A 207 -13.66 18.04 -7.11
C GLU A 207 -13.01 19.42 -6.89
N PRO A 208 -12.08 19.85 -7.78
CA PRO A 208 -11.70 19.23 -9.05
C PRO A 208 -10.54 18.23 -8.94
N ARG A 209 -10.46 17.30 -9.90
CA ARG A 209 -9.42 16.26 -10.07
C ARG A 209 -8.13 16.80 -10.71
N THR A 210 -7.73 17.99 -10.38
CA THR A 210 -6.61 18.71 -11.06
C THR A 210 -5.28 17.97 -10.89
N ASP A 211 -5.06 17.27 -9.79
CA ASP A 211 -3.88 16.46 -9.54
C ASP A 211 -3.83 15.26 -10.51
N LEU A 212 -4.94 14.55 -10.71
CA LEU A 212 -5.06 13.42 -11.63
C LEU A 212 -4.93 13.87 -13.09
N GLU A 213 -5.54 15.00 -13.47
CA GLU A 213 -5.35 15.63 -14.79
C GLU A 213 -3.87 15.97 -15.05
N MET A 214 -3.17 16.48 -14.04
CA MET A 214 -1.74 16.79 -14.16
C MET A 214 -0.91 15.52 -14.36
N LEU A 215 -1.24 14.44 -13.68
CA LEU A 215 -0.58 13.14 -13.84
C LEU A 215 -0.83 12.59 -15.25
N ALA A 216 -2.08 12.55 -15.71
CA ALA A 216 -2.45 12.06 -17.05
C ALA A 216 -1.75 12.86 -18.17
N ASN A 217 -1.71 14.19 -18.05
CA ASN A 217 -0.99 15.05 -19.00
C ASN A 217 0.52 14.76 -19.02
N ALA A 218 1.11 14.46 -17.87
CA ALA A 218 2.52 14.10 -17.78
C ALA A 218 2.80 12.70 -18.38
N VAL A 219 1.88 11.76 -18.22
CA VAL A 219 1.96 10.42 -18.84
C VAL A 219 1.88 10.52 -20.36
N ALA A 220 0.93 11.29 -20.89
CA ALA A 220 0.72 11.45 -22.33
C ALA A 220 1.84 12.22 -23.04
N ALA A 221 2.61 13.06 -22.33
CA ALA A 221 3.67 13.86 -22.95
C ALA A 221 4.84 12.94 -23.42
N VAL A 222 5.49 13.32 -24.54
CA VAL A 222 6.59 12.54 -25.11
C VAL A 222 7.98 13.04 -24.71
N SER A 223 8.08 14.25 -24.17
CA SER A 223 9.36 14.88 -23.78
C SER A 223 9.16 15.80 -22.58
N PRO A 224 10.11 15.89 -21.64
CA PRO A 224 11.32 15.06 -21.50
C PRO A 224 11.00 13.58 -21.20
N GLY A 225 11.99 12.71 -20.96
CA GLY A 225 11.83 11.29 -20.68
C GLY A 225 10.82 11.00 -19.56
N PHE A 226 10.24 9.81 -19.55
CA PHE A 226 9.13 9.43 -18.69
C PHE A 226 9.39 9.70 -17.21
N SER A 227 10.50 9.21 -16.65
CA SER A 227 10.86 9.46 -15.25
C SER A 227 10.99 10.94 -14.93
N THR A 228 11.49 11.75 -15.86
CA THR A 228 11.67 13.19 -15.66
C THR A 228 10.32 13.92 -15.59
N ARG A 229 9.35 13.53 -16.40
CA ARG A 229 8.01 14.14 -16.42
C ARG A 229 7.24 13.89 -15.13
N LEU A 230 7.44 12.73 -14.53
CA LEU A 230 6.72 12.29 -13.33
C LEU A 230 7.36 12.75 -12.02
N VAL A 231 8.52 13.42 -12.08
CA VAL A 231 9.16 13.96 -10.87
C VAL A 231 8.20 14.90 -10.12
N GLY A 232 7.87 14.51 -8.86
CA GLY A 232 6.98 15.26 -7.98
C GLY A 232 5.49 15.11 -8.30
N LEU A 233 5.13 14.27 -9.28
CA LEU A 233 3.76 13.86 -9.55
C LEU A 233 3.51 12.41 -9.12
N ALA A 234 4.46 11.50 -9.34
CA ALA A 234 4.34 10.11 -8.95
C ALA A 234 5.55 9.63 -8.14
N ASP A 235 5.33 8.78 -7.16
CA ASP A 235 6.38 8.08 -6.41
C ASP A 235 6.78 6.81 -7.18
N LEU A 236 7.62 6.99 -8.21
CA LEU A 236 8.07 5.87 -9.04
C LEU A 236 8.85 4.80 -8.25
N ASP A 237 9.46 5.16 -7.11
CA ASP A 237 10.13 4.18 -6.26
C ASP A 237 9.10 3.26 -5.56
N GLU A 238 7.94 3.79 -5.20
CA GLU A 238 6.85 3.02 -4.63
C GLU A 238 6.12 2.22 -5.72
N MET A 239 5.69 2.87 -6.81
CA MET A 239 4.96 2.22 -7.90
C MET A 239 5.75 1.06 -8.53
N THR A 240 7.06 1.22 -8.73
CA THR A 240 7.89 0.13 -9.28
C THR A 240 8.01 -1.05 -8.31
N ARG A 241 7.95 -0.84 -6.98
CA ARG A 241 7.85 -1.95 -6.02
C ARG A 241 6.49 -2.64 -6.08
N MET A 242 5.41 -1.86 -6.22
CA MET A 242 4.07 -2.42 -6.40
C MET A 242 4.02 -3.34 -7.63
N TRP A 243 4.44 -2.85 -8.80
CA TRP A 243 4.47 -3.64 -10.05
C TRP A 243 5.40 -4.85 -9.96
N ALA A 244 6.52 -4.74 -9.22
CA ALA A 244 7.40 -5.87 -8.97
C ALA A 244 6.70 -6.98 -8.19
N VAL A 245 5.90 -6.63 -7.17
CA VAL A 245 5.09 -7.60 -6.43
C VAL A 245 3.99 -8.17 -7.31
N GLU A 246 3.20 -7.34 -8.02
CA GLU A 246 2.15 -7.81 -8.94
C GLU A 246 2.68 -8.83 -9.95
N LYS A 247 3.80 -8.52 -10.61
CA LYS A 247 4.43 -9.45 -11.56
C LYS A 247 4.93 -10.71 -10.88
N TYR A 248 5.47 -10.62 -9.66
CA TYR A 248 5.94 -11.79 -8.92
C TYR A 248 4.81 -12.74 -8.53
N ILE A 249 3.71 -12.21 -8.02
CA ILE A 249 2.54 -13.02 -7.62
C ILE A 249 1.63 -13.39 -8.80
N SER A 250 1.97 -12.95 -10.01
CA SER A 250 1.14 -13.06 -11.22
C SER A 250 -0.27 -12.49 -11.02
N HIS A 251 -0.34 -11.26 -10.51
CA HIS A 251 -1.61 -10.52 -10.45
C HIS A 251 -2.01 -10.13 -11.89
N TRP A 252 -2.51 -11.12 -12.63
CA TRP A 252 -2.86 -10.93 -14.05
C TRP A 252 -4.02 -9.97 -14.24
N ASP A 253 -4.85 -9.78 -13.21
CA ASP A 253 -6.00 -8.86 -13.16
C ASP A 253 -5.67 -7.54 -12.44
N GLY A 254 -4.39 -7.22 -12.23
CA GLY A 254 -3.91 -5.99 -11.59
C GLY A 254 -3.49 -4.91 -12.58
N TYR A 255 -2.93 -3.81 -12.05
CA TYR A 255 -2.48 -2.68 -12.87
C TYR A 255 -1.40 -3.04 -13.89
N SER A 256 -0.39 -3.79 -13.48
CA SER A 256 0.66 -4.27 -14.39
C SER A 256 0.31 -5.63 -15.00
N GLY A 257 -0.89 -6.15 -14.77
CA GLY A 257 -1.36 -7.43 -15.25
C GLY A 257 -1.54 -7.51 -16.76
N GLU A 258 -1.82 -8.71 -17.25
CA GLU A 258 -2.03 -9.00 -18.67
C GLU A 258 -3.51 -9.26 -18.96
N VAL A 259 -4.38 -8.36 -18.48
CA VAL A 259 -5.82 -8.43 -18.77
C VAL A 259 -6.05 -8.21 -20.27
N ALA A 260 -7.13 -8.79 -20.80
CA ALA A 260 -7.49 -8.62 -22.21
C ALA A 260 -7.44 -7.15 -22.63
N GLU A 261 -6.76 -6.87 -23.76
CA GLU A 261 -6.56 -5.53 -24.32
C GLU A 261 -5.62 -4.62 -23.49
N ASN A 262 -4.84 -5.18 -22.54
CA ASN A 262 -3.91 -4.45 -21.64
C ASN A 262 -4.65 -3.35 -20.83
N LYS A 263 -5.88 -3.62 -20.41
CA LYS A 263 -6.66 -2.70 -19.59
C LYS A 263 -6.31 -2.93 -18.12
N PRO A 264 -5.88 -1.90 -17.38
CA PRO A 264 -5.61 -2.04 -15.96
C PRO A 264 -6.90 -2.26 -15.16
N ASN A 265 -6.75 -2.90 -14.00
CA ASN A 265 -7.84 -3.18 -13.07
C ASN A 265 -7.29 -3.27 -11.65
N ASN A 266 -8.14 -3.33 -10.66
CA ASN A 266 -7.80 -3.67 -9.27
C ASN A 266 -6.65 -2.85 -8.67
N TYR A 267 -6.76 -1.52 -8.70
CA TYR A 267 -5.79 -0.62 -8.09
C TYR A 267 -6.44 0.68 -7.62
N TYR A 268 -5.80 1.32 -6.68
CA TYR A 268 -6.11 2.68 -6.25
C TYR A 268 -4.94 3.62 -6.52
N LEU A 269 -5.27 4.89 -6.74
CA LEU A 269 -4.31 5.99 -6.75
C LEU A 269 -4.57 6.92 -5.57
N HIS A 270 -3.64 7.01 -4.66
CA HIS A 270 -3.67 7.97 -3.56
C HIS A 270 -2.81 9.16 -3.89
N SER A 271 -3.33 10.38 -3.80
CA SER A 271 -2.56 11.60 -3.83
C SER A 271 -2.45 12.24 -2.45
N ASP A 272 -1.23 12.63 -2.07
CA ASP A 272 -1.01 13.39 -0.85
C ASP A 272 -1.40 14.88 -1.04
N LEU A 273 -1.44 15.66 0.04
CA LEU A 273 -1.72 17.10 -0.03
C LEU A 273 -0.74 17.90 -0.92
N GLY A 274 0.36 17.31 -1.35
CA GLY A 274 1.28 17.87 -2.34
C GLY A 274 0.96 17.47 -3.78
N GLY A 275 -0.02 16.61 -4.00
CA GLY A 275 -0.39 16.03 -5.29
C GLY A 275 0.64 14.99 -5.76
N LEU A 276 1.34 14.32 -4.85
CA LEU A 276 2.21 13.20 -5.18
C LEU A 276 1.41 11.91 -5.13
N PHE A 277 1.35 11.19 -6.25
CA PHE A 277 0.65 9.92 -6.37
C PHE A 277 1.48 8.74 -5.90
N GLN A 278 0.83 7.84 -5.17
CA GLN A 278 1.24 6.47 -4.87
C GLN A 278 0.13 5.53 -5.30
N MET A 279 0.47 4.27 -5.57
CA MET A 279 -0.49 3.26 -6.04
C MET A 279 -0.69 2.20 -4.97
N LEU A 280 -1.93 1.76 -4.75
CA LEU A 280 -2.26 0.69 -3.81
C LEU A 280 -2.87 -0.49 -4.56
N PRO A 281 -2.51 -1.73 -4.19
CA PRO A 281 -3.11 -2.92 -4.75
C PRO A 281 -4.53 -3.14 -4.20
N TRP A 282 -5.40 -3.71 -5.02
CA TRP A 282 -6.74 -4.14 -4.66
C TRP A 282 -7.09 -5.44 -5.37
N GLY A 283 -8.15 -6.17 -4.91
CA GLY A 283 -8.69 -7.34 -5.59
C GLY A 283 -7.64 -8.38 -5.99
N THR A 284 -6.79 -8.78 -5.04
CA THR A 284 -5.64 -9.66 -5.31
C THR A 284 -5.96 -11.15 -5.21
N ASP A 285 -7.24 -11.53 -5.31
CA ASP A 285 -7.74 -12.90 -5.37
C ASP A 285 -7.25 -13.64 -6.63
N ASN A 286 -7.12 -12.95 -7.74
CA ASN A 286 -6.61 -13.48 -9.01
C ASN A 286 -5.07 -13.48 -9.08
N THR A 287 -4.41 -14.10 -8.08
CA THR A 287 -2.95 -14.19 -7.94
C THR A 287 -2.50 -15.62 -7.64
N TRP A 288 -1.20 -15.90 -7.62
CA TRP A 288 -0.58 -17.18 -7.25
C TRP A 288 -1.07 -18.41 -8.06
N GLN A 289 -1.68 -18.17 -9.22
CA GLN A 289 -2.25 -19.21 -10.07
C GLN A 289 -1.19 -19.81 -10.98
N ILE A 290 -0.99 -21.13 -10.86
CA ILE A 290 0.00 -21.85 -11.67
C ILE A 290 -0.33 -21.82 -13.16
N GLU A 291 -1.62 -21.85 -13.48
CA GLU A 291 -2.16 -21.88 -14.83
C GLU A 291 -2.14 -20.50 -15.52
N ARG A 292 -1.96 -19.43 -14.73
CA ARG A 292 -2.00 -18.03 -15.20
C ARG A 292 -0.77 -17.23 -14.81
N ARG A 293 0.40 -17.83 -14.95
CA ARG A 293 1.68 -17.14 -14.70
C ARG A 293 1.93 -16.09 -15.77
N ILE A 294 2.21 -14.87 -15.33
CA ILE A 294 2.64 -13.78 -16.22
C ILE A 294 4.14 -13.54 -16.13
N GLY A 295 4.73 -13.00 -17.22
CA GLY A 295 6.13 -12.60 -17.28
C GLY A 295 6.43 -11.36 -16.42
N PHE A 296 7.72 -11.08 -16.22
CA PHE A 296 8.14 -9.88 -15.47
C PHE A 296 8.19 -8.61 -16.34
N ASP A 297 8.02 -8.73 -17.65
CA ASP A 297 8.19 -7.68 -18.67
C ASP A 297 7.01 -7.59 -19.66
N GLY A 298 5.86 -8.11 -19.28
CA GLY A 298 4.64 -8.04 -20.08
C GLY A 298 4.00 -6.64 -20.07
N ALA A 299 3.04 -6.41 -20.96
CA ALA A 299 2.26 -5.17 -21.00
C ALA A 299 1.37 -5.00 -19.75
N GLY A 300 0.98 -3.78 -19.45
CA GLY A 300 0.09 -3.41 -18.35
C GLY A 300 -0.48 -2.01 -18.60
N GLY A 301 -0.89 -1.30 -17.55
CA GLY A 301 -1.35 0.08 -17.64
C GLY A 301 -0.28 1.07 -18.13
N LEU A 302 -0.71 2.26 -18.49
CA LEU A 302 0.15 3.28 -19.15
C LEU A 302 1.37 3.68 -18.32
N LEU A 303 1.25 3.80 -17.00
CA LEU A 303 2.39 4.10 -16.14
C LEU A 303 3.43 2.97 -16.15
N PHE A 304 2.99 1.72 -16.10
CA PHE A 304 3.89 0.56 -16.17
C PHE A 304 4.56 0.46 -17.54
N ASN A 305 3.79 0.57 -18.65
CA ASN A 305 4.31 0.54 -20.00
C ASN A 305 5.31 1.67 -20.25
N GLY A 306 5.00 2.88 -19.78
CA GLY A 306 5.91 4.03 -19.84
C GLY A 306 7.20 3.80 -19.05
N CYS A 307 7.10 3.11 -17.91
CA CYS A 307 8.26 2.73 -17.09
C CYS A 307 9.16 1.72 -17.80
N LEU A 308 8.60 0.71 -18.44
CA LEU A 308 9.38 -0.28 -19.21
C LEU A 308 10.14 0.36 -20.37
N GLY A 309 9.59 1.43 -20.98
CA GLY A 309 10.22 2.19 -22.07
C GLY A 309 11.27 3.22 -21.62
N ASP A 310 11.42 3.49 -20.32
CA ASP A 310 12.33 4.51 -19.76
C ASP A 310 13.44 3.84 -18.94
N ALA A 311 14.68 4.02 -19.34
CA ALA A 311 15.83 3.33 -18.75
C ALA A 311 16.01 3.60 -17.25
N GLU A 312 15.65 4.80 -16.75
CA GLU A 312 15.74 5.14 -15.33
C GLU A 312 14.62 4.43 -14.54
N CYS A 313 13.38 4.48 -15.02
CA CYS A 313 12.26 3.80 -14.38
C CYS A 313 12.42 2.28 -14.44
N PHE A 314 12.80 1.72 -15.59
CA PHE A 314 13.07 0.29 -15.71
C PHE A 314 14.17 -0.17 -14.74
N GLY A 315 15.21 0.63 -14.55
CA GLY A 315 16.25 0.35 -13.55
C GLY A 315 15.72 0.33 -12.12
N ARG A 316 14.74 1.18 -11.78
CA ARG A 316 14.02 1.15 -10.47
C ARG A 316 13.19 -0.11 -10.32
N TYR A 317 12.46 -0.50 -11.36
CA TYR A 317 11.65 -1.71 -11.41
C TYR A 317 12.52 -2.97 -11.21
N VAL A 318 13.64 -3.10 -11.95
CA VAL A 318 14.61 -4.19 -11.77
C VAL A 318 15.15 -4.22 -10.33
N SER A 319 15.46 -3.06 -9.76
CA SER A 319 15.92 -2.96 -8.37
C SER A 319 14.83 -3.39 -7.37
N GLY A 320 13.56 -3.10 -7.67
CA GLY A 320 12.41 -3.57 -6.92
C GLY A 320 12.32 -5.11 -6.92
N LEU A 321 12.43 -5.72 -8.10
CA LEU A 321 12.44 -7.19 -8.27
C LEU A 321 13.63 -7.84 -7.55
N GLN A 322 14.82 -7.21 -7.57
CA GLN A 322 15.98 -7.70 -6.82
C GLN A 322 15.76 -7.67 -5.30
N ALA A 323 15.20 -6.56 -4.79
CA ALA A 323 14.90 -6.41 -3.37
C ALA A 323 13.81 -7.40 -2.91
N LEU A 324 12.86 -7.72 -3.78
CA LEU A 324 11.75 -8.61 -3.52
C LEU A 324 12.21 -10.03 -3.13
N GLN A 325 13.33 -10.52 -3.64
CA GLN A 325 13.89 -11.81 -3.24
C GLN A 325 14.10 -11.91 -1.72
N GLY A 326 14.60 -10.85 -1.08
CA GLY A 326 14.79 -10.79 0.37
C GLY A 326 13.46 -10.66 1.13
N GLN A 327 12.49 -9.96 0.56
CA GLN A 327 11.17 -9.77 1.15
C GLN A 327 10.34 -11.05 1.13
N VAL A 328 10.42 -11.83 0.05
CA VAL A 328 9.80 -13.17 -0.06
C VAL A 328 10.36 -14.11 1.01
N ILE A 329 11.68 -14.11 1.23
CA ILE A 329 12.28 -14.90 2.31
C ILE A 329 11.79 -14.43 3.69
N ALA A 330 11.64 -13.13 3.90
CA ALA A 330 11.22 -12.57 5.19
C ALA A 330 9.74 -12.84 5.51
N VAL A 331 8.86 -12.83 4.49
CA VAL A 331 7.43 -13.14 4.63
C VAL A 331 7.20 -14.62 4.78
N ASP A 332 8.00 -15.46 4.11
CA ASP A 332 7.82 -16.90 4.01
C ASP A 332 6.39 -17.29 3.56
N PRO A 333 6.00 -16.98 2.30
CA PRO A 333 4.64 -17.22 1.84
C PRO A 333 4.21 -18.68 1.94
N ASP A 334 5.13 -19.64 1.88
CA ASP A 334 4.80 -21.07 2.03
C ASP A 334 4.37 -21.40 3.46
N ALA A 335 5.11 -20.92 4.45
CA ALA A 335 4.74 -21.07 5.86
C ALA A 335 3.44 -20.32 6.18
N LEU A 336 3.25 -19.13 5.61
CA LEU A 336 2.02 -18.36 5.78
C LEU A 336 0.81 -19.07 5.15
N ALA A 337 0.94 -19.61 3.92
CA ALA A 337 -0.12 -20.40 3.28
C ALA A 337 -0.47 -21.64 4.11
N ALA A 338 0.54 -22.37 4.59
CA ALA A 338 0.33 -23.57 5.40
C ALA A 338 -0.37 -23.26 6.73
N SER A 339 0.05 -22.17 7.42
CA SER A 339 -0.56 -21.77 8.71
C SER A 339 -1.99 -21.24 8.54
N SER A 340 -2.25 -20.46 7.50
CA SER A 340 -3.60 -19.98 7.17
C SER A 340 -4.53 -21.14 6.82
N ALA A 341 -4.07 -22.07 5.98
CA ALA A 341 -4.86 -23.26 5.64
C ALA A 341 -5.15 -24.13 6.89
N ALA A 342 -4.19 -24.29 7.80
CA ALA A 342 -4.39 -25.04 9.03
C ALA A 342 -5.40 -24.34 9.98
N LEU A 343 -5.38 -23.02 10.08
CA LEU A 343 -6.36 -22.24 10.84
C LEU A 343 -7.76 -22.37 10.24
N LEU A 344 -7.88 -22.31 8.91
CA LEU A 344 -9.16 -22.30 8.21
C LEU A 344 -9.83 -23.68 8.14
N LYS A 345 -9.04 -24.76 8.07
CA LYS A 345 -9.58 -26.11 7.85
C LYS A 345 -10.75 -26.50 8.76
N PRO A 346 -10.70 -26.39 10.10
CA PRO A 346 -11.85 -26.75 10.94
C PRO A 346 -13.08 -25.87 10.71
N TRP A 347 -12.90 -24.64 10.23
CA TRP A 347 -14.00 -23.73 9.89
C TRP A 347 -14.59 -24.04 8.51
N GLN A 348 -13.77 -24.50 7.57
CA GLN A 348 -14.21 -25.01 6.27
C GLN A 348 -14.98 -26.33 6.42
N GLU A 349 -14.54 -27.22 7.30
CA GLU A 349 -15.27 -28.44 7.66
C GLU A 349 -16.64 -28.11 8.29
N LEU A 350 -16.71 -27.06 9.13
CA LEU A 350 -17.98 -26.56 9.66
C LEU A 350 -18.86 -25.95 8.55
N GLU A 351 -18.29 -25.14 7.67
CA GLU A 351 -19.01 -24.57 6.52
C GLU A 351 -19.59 -25.67 5.62
N GLU A 352 -18.81 -26.71 5.27
CA GLU A 352 -19.26 -27.83 4.46
C GLU A 352 -20.40 -28.63 5.13
N ALA A 353 -20.38 -28.74 6.46
CA ALA A 353 -21.40 -29.44 7.23
C ALA A 353 -22.71 -28.66 7.42
N GLU A 354 -22.63 -27.34 7.64
CA GLU A 354 -23.75 -26.53 8.13
C GLU A 354 -24.25 -25.50 7.08
N SER A 355 -23.41 -25.09 6.14
CA SER A 355 -23.76 -24.07 5.14
C SER A 355 -24.19 -24.70 3.81
N SER A 356 -25.28 -24.23 3.24
CA SER A 356 -25.66 -24.55 1.85
C SER A 356 -25.05 -23.61 0.82
N ARG A 357 -24.17 -22.68 1.24
CA ARG A 357 -23.63 -21.59 0.44
C ARG A 357 -22.16 -21.78 0.05
N GLY A 358 -21.48 -22.78 0.62
CA GLY A 358 -20.09 -23.11 0.28
C GLY A 358 -19.94 -23.42 -1.21
N GLU A 359 -18.94 -22.84 -1.87
CA GLU A 359 -18.68 -23.02 -3.30
C GLU A 359 -17.66 -24.12 -3.57
N HIS A 360 -16.85 -24.46 -2.56
CA HIS A 360 -15.79 -25.47 -2.64
C HIS A 360 -15.85 -26.40 -1.44
N ASP A 361 -15.67 -27.68 -1.66
CA ASP A 361 -15.47 -28.63 -0.58
C ASP A 361 -14.03 -28.57 -0.02
N VAL A 362 -13.82 -29.16 1.16
CA VAL A 362 -12.51 -29.13 1.84
C VAL A 362 -11.41 -29.76 0.97
N ALA A 363 -11.71 -30.80 0.19
CA ALA A 363 -10.72 -31.45 -0.66
C ALA A 363 -10.30 -30.56 -1.85
N GLU A 364 -11.24 -29.82 -2.44
CA GLU A 364 -10.96 -28.84 -3.50
C GLU A 364 -10.09 -27.69 -2.95
N ILE A 365 -10.38 -27.19 -1.75
CA ILE A 365 -9.60 -26.15 -1.07
C ILE A 365 -8.17 -26.65 -0.79
N GLU A 366 -8.00 -27.85 -0.23
CA GLU A 366 -6.67 -28.44 0.01
C GLU A 366 -5.87 -28.59 -1.29
N ALA A 367 -6.52 -29.02 -2.38
CA ALA A 367 -5.89 -29.12 -3.69
C ALA A 367 -5.47 -27.74 -4.24
N ALA A 368 -6.29 -26.71 -4.04
CA ALA A 368 -5.97 -25.33 -4.43
C ALA A 368 -4.79 -24.78 -3.63
N VAL A 369 -4.75 -24.96 -2.30
CA VAL A 369 -3.62 -24.58 -1.45
C VAL A 369 -2.33 -25.29 -1.91
N ALA A 370 -2.40 -26.57 -2.28
CA ALA A 370 -1.23 -27.28 -2.80
C ALA A 370 -0.68 -26.66 -4.09
N LYS A 371 -1.54 -26.16 -5.00
CA LYS A 371 -1.14 -25.45 -6.21
C LYS A 371 -0.49 -24.08 -5.88
N VAL A 372 -1.05 -23.32 -4.93
CA VAL A 372 -0.44 -22.08 -4.45
C VAL A 372 0.98 -22.34 -3.92
N ARG A 373 1.15 -23.36 -3.09
CA ARG A 373 2.47 -23.73 -2.55
C ARG A 373 3.44 -24.19 -3.63
N GLN A 374 2.95 -24.90 -4.66
CA GLN A 374 3.77 -25.23 -5.83
C GLN A 374 4.22 -23.95 -6.58
N TYR A 375 3.31 -22.99 -6.79
CA TYR A 375 3.65 -21.70 -7.37
C TYR A 375 4.75 -20.99 -6.59
N ILE A 376 4.59 -20.90 -5.26
CA ILE A 376 5.56 -20.26 -4.35
C ILE A 376 6.94 -20.94 -4.45
N ALA A 377 6.99 -22.26 -4.55
CA ALA A 377 8.23 -23.01 -4.66
C ALA A 377 8.98 -22.77 -5.99
N GLU A 378 8.26 -22.56 -7.07
CA GLU A 378 8.83 -22.44 -8.43
C GLU A 378 9.19 -20.99 -8.80
N ARG A 379 8.41 -20.00 -8.36
CA ARG A 379 8.52 -18.60 -8.78
C ARG A 379 9.86 -17.92 -8.47
N PRO A 380 10.56 -18.17 -7.35
CA PRO A 380 11.88 -17.63 -7.10
C PRO A 380 12.93 -17.99 -8.17
N GLY A 381 12.85 -19.21 -8.73
CA GLY A 381 13.71 -19.66 -9.81
C GLY A 381 13.48 -18.89 -11.10
N GLU A 382 12.23 -18.60 -11.45
CA GLU A 382 11.85 -17.80 -12.61
C GLU A 382 12.35 -16.35 -12.48
N LEU A 383 12.14 -15.74 -11.29
CA LEU A 383 12.66 -14.40 -10.99
C LEU A 383 14.18 -14.35 -11.10
N ALA A 384 14.88 -15.32 -10.54
CA ALA A 384 16.35 -15.38 -10.62
C ALA A 384 16.85 -15.50 -12.06
N ALA A 385 16.19 -16.32 -12.89
CA ALA A 385 16.51 -16.47 -14.31
C ALA A 385 16.29 -15.17 -15.08
N TRP A 386 15.18 -14.48 -14.85
CA TRP A 386 14.87 -13.19 -15.47
C TRP A 386 15.89 -12.11 -15.06
N LEU A 387 16.21 -12.00 -13.77
CA LEU A 387 17.19 -11.05 -13.24
C LEU A 387 18.61 -11.30 -13.78
N ALA A 388 18.98 -12.55 -14.05
CA ALA A 388 20.29 -12.87 -14.63
C ALA A 388 20.49 -12.23 -16.01
N VAL A 389 19.41 -11.94 -16.72
CA VAL A 389 19.42 -11.29 -18.05
C VAL A 389 19.30 -9.77 -17.95
N HIS A 390 18.43 -9.28 -17.07
CA HIS A 390 17.99 -7.88 -17.06
C HIS A 390 18.62 -7.04 -15.94
N ALA A 391 19.08 -7.65 -14.85
CA ALA A 391 19.74 -6.90 -13.80
C ALA A 391 21.07 -6.30 -14.33
N PRO A 392 21.36 -5.04 -13.96
CA PRO A 392 22.66 -4.47 -14.26
C PRO A 392 23.74 -5.41 -13.73
N LYS A 393 24.62 -5.88 -14.57
CA LYS A 393 25.77 -6.64 -14.10
C LYS A 393 26.46 -5.83 -13.02
N PRO A 394 26.76 -6.39 -11.84
CA PRO A 394 27.48 -5.66 -10.81
C PRO A 394 28.71 -5.05 -11.47
N PRO A 395 28.99 -3.76 -11.25
CA PRO A 395 30.19 -3.15 -11.80
C PRO A 395 31.35 -4.06 -11.41
N MET A 396 32.13 -4.49 -12.39
CA MET A 396 33.34 -5.26 -12.13
C MET A 396 34.08 -4.55 -10.99
N PRO A 397 34.47 -5.25 -9.89
CA PRO A 397 35.10 -4.59 -8.77
C PRO A 397 36.20 -3.70 -9.35
N PRO A 398 36.23 -2.40 -9.06
CA PRO A 398 37.27 -1.54 -9.59
C PRO A 398 38.59 -2.16 -9.17
N ALA A 399 39.52 -2.27 -10.14
CA ALA A 399 40.90 -2.63 -9.84
C ALA A 399 41.33 -1.79 -8.62
N PRO A 400 42.02 -2.35 -7.60
CA PRO A 400 42.29 -1.66 -6.36
C PRO A 400 42.95 -0.32 -6.66
N GLY A 401 42.14 0.72 -6.67
CA GLY A 401 42.53 2.10 -6.87
C GLY A 401 43.16 2.67 -5.58
N PRO A 402 43.94 3.72 -5.68
CA PRO A 402 44.61 4.33 -4.53
C PRO A 402 43.55 4.71 -3.47
N VAL A 403 43.83 4.37 -2.23
CA VAL A 403 43.01 4.69 -1.04
C VAL A 403 42.65 6.19 -1.08
N PRO A 404 41.35 6.54 -1.16
CA PRO A 404 40.98 7.96 -1.21
C PRO A 404 41.35 8.66 0.09
N PRO A 405 41.82 9.92 0.04
CA PRO A 405 42.21 10.66 1.21
C PRO A 405 41.01 10.84 2.18
N LYS A 406 41.23 10.67 3.47
CA LYS A 406 40.27 10.96 4.55
C LYS A 406 39.77 12.41 4.39
N GLY A 407 38.56 12.56 3.89
CA GLY A 407 37.88 13.84 3.72
C GLY A 407 36.83 14.07 4.80
N LYS A 408 36.37 15.32 4.95
CA LYS A 408 35.18 15.64 5.78
C LYS A 408 33.92 15.71 4.90
N LEU A 409 32.76 15.48 5.50
CA LEU A 409 31.47 15.71 4.88
C LEU A 409 31.39 17.17 4.40
N LYS A 410 31.17 17.39 3.12
CA LYS A 410 31.18 18.73 2.51
C LYS A 410 29.99 18.95 1.56
N LEU A 411 29.32 20.08 1.68
CA LEU A 411 28.33 20.53 0.73
C LEU A 411 29.06 21.23 -0.44
N GLU A 412 28.86 20.70 -1.65
CA GLU A 412 29.49 21.22 -2.87
C GLU A 412 28.56 22.16 -3.65
N LYS A 413 27.25 21.82 -3.74
CA LYS A 413 26.27 22.62 -4.49
C LYS A 413 24.88 22.46 -3.89
N VAL A 414 24.08 23.53 -4.01
CA VAL A 414 22.64 23.51 -3.72
C VAL A 414 21.90 23.87 -4.99
N THR A 415 20.99 23.03 -5.42
CA THR A 415 20.06 23.28 -6.54
C THR A 415 18.66 23.41 -5.96
N LYS A 416 17.91 24.42 -6.38
CA LYS A 416 16.56 24.71 -5.88
C LYS A 416 15.58 24.39 -6.97
N HIS A 417 14.59 23.56 -6.62
CA HIS A 417 13.47 23.24 -7.49
C HIS A 417 12.17 23.80 -6.88
N ARG A 418 11.09 23.72 -7.62
CA ARG A 418 9.79 24.25 -7.19
C ARG A 418 9.27 23.53 -5.93
N ARG A 419 9.54 22.23 -5.80
CA ARG A 419 9.04 21.38 -4.69
C ARG A 419 10.15 20.67 -3.90
N SER A 420 11.42 20.90 -4.22
CA SER A 420 12.55 20.24 -3.57
C SER A 420 13.80 21.10 -3.54
N VAL A 421 14.77 20.67 -2.72
CA VAL A 421 16.13 21.20 -2.69
C VAL A 421 17.09 20.05 -2.84
N ASP A 422 17.97 20.11 -3.82
CA ASP A 422 19.03 19.14 -4.04
C ASP A 422 20.31 19.62 -3.38
N LEU A 423 20.87 18.76 -2.52
CA LEU A 423 22.14 19.00 -1.85
C LEU A 423 23.19 18.07 -2.44
N ARG A 424 24.12 18.60 -3.26
CA ARG A 424 25.26 17.82 -3.74
C ARG A 424 26.32 17.78 -2.66
N LEU A 425 26.62 16.60 -2.16
CA LEU A 425 27.45 16.35 -0.99
C LEU A 425 28.62 15.45 -1.35
N ARG A 426 29.82 15.82 -0.93
CA ARG A 426 30.95 14.90 -0.86
C ARG A 426 30.90 14.17 0.47
N VAL A 427 30.75 12.85 0.41
CA VAL A 427 30.57 11.96 1.57
C VAL A 427 31.85 11.16 1.76
N PRO A 428 32.51 11.27 2.93
CA PRO A 428 33.85 10.70 3.16
C PRO A 428 33.87 9.22 3.50
N ALA A 429 32.72 8.62 3.88
CA ALA A 429 32.62 7.23 4.32
C ALA A 429 31.28 6.61 3.91
N ALA A 430 31.22 5.27 3.85
CA ALA A 430 29.98 4.52 3.79
C ALA A 430 29.12 4.79 5.04
N GLY A 431 27.80 4.74 4.89
CA GLY A 431 26.87 4.98 6.01
C GLY A 431 25.54 5.57 5.60
N LYS A 432 24.74 5.95 6.61
CA LYS A 432 23.43 6.56 6.44
C LYS A 432 23.53 8.09 6.47
N LEU A 433 23.14 8.72 5.39
CA LEU A 433 23.10 10.17 5.25
C LEU A 433 21.66 10.67 5.39
N SER A 434 21.47 11.77 6.13
CA SER A 434 20.18 12.42 6.27
C SER A 434 20.34 13.93 6.26
N ALA A 435 19.35 14.65 5.72
CA ALA A 435 19.25 16.10 5.81
C ALA A 435 17.85 16.48 6.28
N ARG A 436 17.78 17.48 7.17
CA ARG A 436 16.54 18.08 7.66
C ARG A 436 16.64 19.59 7.49
N GLY A 437 15.78 20.16 6.69
CA GLY A 437 15.62 21.60 6.52
C GLY A 437 14.56 22.11 7.48
N VAL A 438 14.94 23.07 8.32
CA VAL A 438 14.09 23.66 9.35
C VAL A 438 13.83 25.12 9.00
N TRP A 439 12.58 25.53 9.11
CA TRP A 439 12.20 26.95 9.08
C TRP A 439 11.95 27.40 10.51
N HIS A 440 12.82 28.29 10.98
CA HIS A 440 12.71 28.88 12.31
C HIS A 440 11.60 29.94 12.34
N ARG A 441 10.62 29.76 13.20
CA ARG A 441 9.51 30.67 13.43
C ARG A 441 9.36 30.98 14.92
N GLY A 442 10.19 31.87 15.44
CA GLY A 442 10.18 32.19 16.88
C GLY A 442 10.50 30.95 17.72
N PRO A 443 9.66 30.58 18.72
CA PRO A 443 9.93 29.44 19.57
C PRO A 443 9.68 28.07 18.88
N ASP A 444 9.01 28.06 17.73
CA ASP A 444 8.60 26.82 17.05
C ASP A 444 9.40 26.56 15.76
N ASP A 445 10.15 25.46 15.74
CA ASP A 445 10.91 25.01 14.60
C ASP A 445 10.06 24.03 13.79
N LEU A 446 9.72 24.40 12.54
CA LEU A 446 8.98 23.52 11.62
C LEU A 446 9.92 22.82 10.65
N THR A 447 9.80 21.50 10.56
CA THR A 447 10.48 20.72 9.51
C THR A 447 9.83 21.06 8.16
N ALA A 448 10.59 21.76 7.34
CA ALA A 448 10.13 22.27 6.05
C ALA A 448 10.64 21.43 4.87
N SER A 449 11.65 20.56 5.09
CA SER A 449 12.23 19.72 4.05
C SER A 449 13.01 18.56 4.68
N SER A 450 13.04 17.40 4.02
CA SER A 450 13.85 16.26 4.46
C SER A 450 14.32 15.41 3.29
N GLY A 451 15.45 14.70 3.49
CA GLY A 451 16.00 13.73 2.57
C GLY A 451 16.87 12.71 3.28
N LYS A 452 16.93 11.48 2.79
CA LYS A 452 17.77 10.40 3.31
C LYS A 452 18.41 9.63 2.16
N ALA A 453 19.60 9.08 2.37
CA ALA A 453 20.28 8.19 1.44
C ALA A 453 21.22 7.24 2.21
N THR A 454 21.44 6.06 1.66
CA THR A 454 22.52 5.15 2.09
C THR A 454 23.67 5.29 1.09
N VAL A 455 24.88 5.38 1.60
CA VAL A 455 26.11 5.56 0.82
C VAL A 455 26.97 4.34 1.09
N SER A 456 27.29 3.57 0.06
CA SER A 456 28.05 2.33 0.19
C SER A 456 29.58 2.51 0.18
N ALA A 457 30.05 3.67 -0.26
CA ALA A 457 31.47 4.02 -0.30
C ALA A 457 31.66 5.55 -0.29
N PRO A 458 32.85 6.08 0.02
CA PRO A 458 33.16 7.51 -0.16
C PRO A 458 32.84 7.98 -1.55
N SER A 459 31.98 8.98 -1.71
CA SER A 459 31.46 9.41 -3.01
C SER A 459 30.92 10.84 -2.98
N THR A 460 30.61 11.37 -4.15
CA THR A 460 29.80 12.59 -4.27
C THR A 460 28.42 12.21 -4.69
N ILE A 461 27.42 12.51 -3.87
CA ILE A 461 26.01 12.19 -4.11
C ILE A 461 25.16 13.45 -4.14
N THR A 462 24.01 13.38 -4.79
CA THR A 462 22.96 14.39 -4.70
C THR A 462 21.85 13.86 -3.81
N LEU A 463 21.61 14.53 -2.68
CA LEU A 463 20.55 14.20 -1.75
C LEU A 463 19.33 15.07 -2.06
N HIS A 464 18.26 14.44 -2.48
CA HIS A 464 16.99 15.11 -2.77
C HIS A 464 16.22 15.37 -1.48
N CYS A 465 15.92 16.61 -1.18
CA CYS A 465 15.20 17.03 0.02
C CYS A 465 13.86 17.65 -0.40
N ARG A 466 12.77 16.89 -0.24
CA ARG A 466 11.40 17.35 -0.56
C ARG A 466 10.95 18.45 0.41
N LEU A 467 10.16 19.40 -0.09
CA LEU A 467 9.52 20.43 0.73
C LEU A 467 8.19 19.91 1.25
N SER A 468 7.91 20.14 2.52
CA SER A 468 6.61 19.80 3.11
C SER A 468 5.48 20.68 2.55
N ALA A 469 4.24 20.22 2.62
CA ALA A 469 3.06 20.99 2.20
C ALA A 469 2.99 22.35 2.88
N VAL A 470 3.33 22.43 4.18
CA VAL A 470 3.40 23.69 4.92
C VAL A 470 4.43 24.64 4.32
N ALA A 471 5.60 24.13 3.94
CA ALA A 471 6.66 24.95 3.31
C ALA A 471 6.22 25.45 1.92
N LEU A 472 5.57 24.59 1.14
CA LEU A 472 5.04 24.93 -0.18
C LEU A 472 3.95 25.99 -0.08
N GLY A 473 2.97 25.82 0.81
CA GLY A 473 1.93 26.83 1.05
C GLY A 473 2.51 28.20 1.41
N ARG A 474 3.53 28.21 2.28
CA ARG A 474 4.19 29.46 2.65
C ARG A 474 5.04 30.09 1.54
N LEU A 475 5.56 29.29 0.60
CA LEU A 475 6.32 29.81 -0.55
C LEU A 475 5.43 30.57 -1.53
N HIS A 476 4.12 30.33 -1.58
CA HIS A 476 3.18 31.16 -2.32
C HIS A 476 3.00 32.57 -1.70
N GLU A 477 3.17 32.67 -0.39
CA GLU A 477 3.04 33.94 0.34
C GLU A 477 4.34 34.76 0.34
N ARG A 478 5.49 34.08 0.58
CA ARG A 478 6.80 34.74 0.76
C ARG A 478 7.98 33.80 0.50
N SER A 479 9.19 34.36 0.38
CA SER A 479 10.43 33.59 0.38
C SER A 479 10.69 32.92 1.75
N LEU A 480 11.26 31.72 1.76
CA LEU A 480 11.64 31.01 2.98
C LEU A 480 13.16 30.88 3.10
N LYS A 481 13.67 31.04 4.34
CA LYS A 481 15.06 30.75 4.69
C LYS A 481 15.08 29.50 5.55
N LEU A 482 15.66 28.41 5.01
CA LEU A 482 15.75 27.11 5.67
C LEU A 482 17.16 26.88 6.18
N GLY A 483 17.28 26.46 7.44
CA GLY A 483 18.53 25.94 8.02
C GLY A 483 18.56 24.42 7.83
N PHE A 484 19.46 23.89 7.01
CA PHE A 484 19.65 22.45 6.84
C PHE A 484 20.66 21.92 7.86
N LEU A 485 20.28 20.87 8.58
CA LEU A 485 21.19 20.02 9.34
C LEU A 485 21.38 18.72 8.57
N ILE A 486 22.60 18.47 8.11
CA ILE A 486 22.99 17.30 7.36
C ILE A 486 23.81 16.41 8.30
N ARG A 487 23.49 15.11 8.39
CA ARG A 487 24.19 14.15 9.24
C ARG A 487 24.57 12.94 8.42
N LEU A 488 25.85 12.55 8.53
CA LEU A 488 26.35 11.27 8.09
C LEU A 488 26.61 10.43 9.35
N ARG A 489 26.00 9.25 9.43
CA ARG A 489 26.35 8.21 10.41
C ARG A 489 27.06 7.11 9.64
N SER A 490 28.39 7.06 9.78
CA SER A 490 29.21 6.07 9.09
C SER A 490 29.00 4.67 9.68
N ASP A 491 29.28 3.65 8.90
CA ASP A 491 29.12 2.25 9.31
C ASP A 491 30.10 1.84 10.44
N ASP A 492 31.20 2.58 10.62
CA ASP A 492 32.13 2.49 11.75
C ASP A 492 31.62 3.16 13.04
N GLY A 493 30.38 3.72 13.03
CA GLY A 493 29.74 4.36 14.18
C GLY A 493 30.04 5.85 14.33
N ALA A 494 30.94 6.44 13.54
CA ALA A 494 31.22 7.86 13.60
C ALA A 494 30.03 8.70 13.08
N THR A 495 29.88 9.91 13.62
CA THR A 495 28.83 10.82 13.17
C THR A 495 29.42 12.18 12.79
N GLU A 496 29.29 12.56 11.54
CA GLU A 496 29.62 13.90 11.06
C GLU A 496 28.35 14.73 10.86
N LYS A 497 28.46 16.03 11.15
CA LYS A 497 27.37 17.00 11.01
C LYS A 497 27.85 18.18 10.18
N LEU A 498 26.97 18.66 9.28
CA LEU A 498 27.19 19.84 8.46
C LEU A 498 25.89 20.67 8.48
N THR A 499 26.04 21.99 8.60
CA THR A 499 24.91 22.92 8.50
C THR A 499 25.00 23.75 7.25
N ALA A 500 23.86 24.07 6.65
CA ALA A 500 23.76 24.93 5.48
C ALA A 500 22.51 25.79 5.57
N THR A 501 22.55 26.99 5.00
CA THR A 501 21.38 27.87 4.90
C THR A 501 20.98 27.99 3.44
N VAL A 502 19.70 27.71 3.14
CA VAL A 502 19.13 27.81 1.80
C VAL A 502 17.98 28.82 1.83
N ARG A 503 18.01 29.81 0.95
CA ARG A 503 16.90 30.75 0.75
C ARG A 503 16.13 30.30 -0.50
N LEU A 504 14.85 29.95 -0.32
CA LEU A 504 13.91 29.62 -1.40
C LEU A 504 13.17 30.91 -1.81
N PRO A 505 13.08 31.24 -3.09
CA PRO A 505 12.30 32.37 -3.56
C PRO A 505 10.81 32.12 -3.39
N ARG A 506 10.00 33.17 -3.38
CA ARG A 506 8.55 33.05 -3.48
C ARG A 506 8.17 32.38 -4.80
N LEU A 507 7.20 31.50 -4.75
CA LEU A 507 6.61 30.89 -5.95
C LEU A 507 5.65 31.91 -6.58
N GLU A 508 5.89 32.28 -7.81
CA GLU A 508 4.95 33.09 -8.56
C GLU A 508 3.75 32.24 -8.96
N SER A 509 2.54 32.75 -8.68
CA SER A 509 1.32 32.22 -9.26
C SER A 509 1.43 32.38 -10.79
N ARG A 510 1.37 31.28 -11.55
CA ARG A 510 1.13 31.41 -12.99
C ARG A 510 -0.27 32.07 -13.15
N GLY A 511 -0.26 33.28 -13.70
CA GLY A 511 -1.47 33.92 -14.19
C GLY A 511 -2.03 33.18 -15.41
#